data_f64e0de34f1bbadb7a9c52c40698b874
#
_entry.id   f64e0de34f1bbadb7a9c52c40698b874
#
_cell.length_a   1.000
_cell.length_b   1.000
_cell.length_c   1.000
_cell.angle_alpha   90.00
_cell.angle_beta   90.00
_cell.angle_gamma   90.00
#
_symmetry.space_group_name_H-M   'P 1'
#
loop_
_entity.id
_entity.type
_entity.pdbx_description
1 polymer ?
#
loop_
_entity_poly.entity_id
_entity_poly.type
_entity_poly.pdbx_seq_one_letter_code
_entity_poly.pdbx_strand_id
1 'polypeptide(L)'
;MNYCVRIRAIVAAVFCAAVFFCVRTQAVAKENPDPAVGSLNKAARIEWFRDQGFGLFIHWSVDSQLGATISHSLVGASDDYTNRFFNDLPKTFDPEQFNPQAWARLAKVAGVRYVMFTTKHHSGFAMYDTATTSFGVMHTPFHRDITAEVFKAFRQQGIAPGVYFSPDDFYWLHTHGKVIEREVPEVQPVNNPGLMAYDKAQLRELLTKYGPIDLLFLDGGFTGLRELAWKLQPNIVVTRGAMETPEQRLPGVAPEGPWESCVTIGDAWQYQPQNDNYKSGRELIRMLIHTRAKGGNLLLDVGPKPNGELPIQEEDRLREIGLWMFVNGEAIYGVRPWVVTNEGDIWFTKKKNEDTVYAMVDSDKAWPLGRWQDIVLHSVSATAKTEITVLGESGKVLEYHPGVDPKPTWEMKADGLHIHAMRAQRLQDNNRWPNPVVLRITNVKPASSGK
;
A
#
# COMPACT_ATOMS: atom_id res chain seq x y z
N MET A 1 10.41 -18.53 -84.81
CA MET A 1 9.59 -19.59 -85.44
C MET A 1 8.71 -20.17 -84.37
N ASN A 2 7.47 -19.66 -84.40
CA ASN A 2 6.14 -20.33 -84.42
C ASN A 2 6.07 -21.65 -83.62
N TYR A 3 5.17 -21.80 -82.66
CA TYR A 3 3.75 -22.04 -82.80
C TYR A 3 2.94 -21.81 -81.56
N CYS A 4 1.79 -21.12 -81.68
CA CYS A 4 0.66 -21.09 -80.76
C CYS A 4 -0.09 -22.40 -80.79
N VAL A 5 -0.50 -22.94 -79.62
CA VAL A 5 -1.66 -23.80 -79.49
C VAL A 5 -2.49 -23.37 -78.31
N ARG A 6 -3.73 -22.98 -78.58
CA ARG A 6 -4.78 -22.72 -77.58
C ARG A 6 -5.40 -24.03 -77.19
N ILE A 7 -5.54 -24.28 -75.87
CA ILE A 7 -6.48 -25.27 -75.36
C ILE A 7 -7.37 -24.58 -74.33
N ARG A 8 -8.67 -24.60 -74.62
CA ARG A 8 -9.71 -24.19 -73.69
C ARG A 8 -9.89 -25.30 -72.65
N ALA A 9 -9.84 -24.96 -71.39
CA ALA A 9 -10.21 -25.83 -70.28
C ALA A 9 -11.41 -25.24 -69.55
N ILE A 10 -12.40 -26.08 -69.41
CA ILE A 10 -13.74 -25.90 -68.82
C ILE A 10 -13.52 -25.72 -67.30
N VAL A 11 -14.06 -24.63 -66.72
CA VAL A 11 -14.11 -24.40 -65.29
C VAL A 11 -15.31 -25.15 -64.72
N ALA A 12 -15.05 -26.21 -63.96
CA ALA A 12 -16.03 -26.81 -63.07
C ALA A 12 -15.91 -26.17 -61.69
N ALA A 13 -16.88 -25.34 -61.32
CA ALA A 13 -16.96 -24.77 -60.00
C ALA A 13 -17.49 -25.84 -59.03
N VAL A 14 -16.63 -26.34 -58.15
CA VAL A 14 -17.02 -27.12 -56.98
C VAL A 14 -17.16 -26.14 -55.80
N PHE A 15 -18.41 -25.86 -55.41
CA PHE A 15 -18.73 -25.16 -54.18
C PHE A 15 -18.45 -26.09 -52.99
N CYS A 16 -17.29 -25.95 -52.34
CA CYS A 16 -17.09 -26.48 -51.00
C CYS A 16 -17.64 -25.46 -50.00
N ALA A 17 -18.85 -25.73 -49.50
CA ALA A 17 -19.37 -25.00 -48.33
C ALA A 17 -18.58 -25.44 -47.08
N ALA A 18 -17.52 -24.74 -46.76
CA ALA A 18 -16.88 -24.84 -45.45
C ALA A 18 -17.75 -24.13 -44.41
N VAL A 19 -18.54 -24.92 -43.68
CA VAL A 19 -19.23 -24.45 -42.48
C VAL A 19 -18.19 -24.21 -41.43
N PHE A 20 -17.70 -22.97 -41.30
CA PHE A 20 -16.93 -22.53 -40.15
C PHE A 20 -17.86 -22.50 -38.93
N PHE A 21 -17.87 -23.57 -38.14
CA PHE A 21 -18.30 -23.48 -36.75
C PHE A 21 -17.37 -22.52 -36.02
N CYS A 22 -17.71 -21.25 -36.03
CA CYS A 22 -17.12 -20.28 -35.14
C CYS A 22 -17.61 -20.61 -33.71
N VAL A 23 -16.90 -21.50 -33.02
CA VAL A 23 -17.03 -21.64 -31.57
C VAL A 23 -16.55 -20.31 -31.00
N ARG A 24 -17.51 -19.39 -30.83
CA ARG A 24 -17.27 -18.27 -29.88
C ARG A 24 -17.10 -18.92 -28.52
N THR A 25 -15.86 -19.20 -28.14
CA THR A 25 -15.50 -19.19 -26.74
C THR A 25 -15.80 -17.76 -26.25
N GLN A 26 -16.99 -17.60 -25.68
CA GLN A 26 -17.22 -16.48 -24.80
C GLN A 26 -16.16 -16.67 -23.70
N ALA A 27 -15.07 -15.89 -23.78
CA ALA A 27 -14.30 -15.58 -22.61
C ALA A 27 -15.33 -14.98 -21.65
N VAL A 28 -15.74 -15.74 -20.65
CA VAL A 28 -16.46 -15.21 -19.50
C VAL A 28 -15.50 -14.19 -18.94
N ALA A 29 -15.74 -12.92 -19.26
CA ALA A 29 -15.04 -11.82 -18.64
C ALA A 29 -15.24 -12.04 -17.14
N LYS A 30 -14.13 -12.20 -16.42
CA LYS A 30 -14.10 -12.20 -14.98
C LYS A 30 -14.62 -10.83 -14.57
N GLU A 31 -15.93 -10.67 -14.37
CA GLU A 31 -16.44 -9.56 -13.60
C GLU A 31 -15.95 -9.78 -12.16
N ASN A 32 -14.76 -9.24 -11.86
CA ASN A 32 -14.48 -8.94 -10.47
C ASN A 32 -15.53 -7.89 -10.10
N PRO A 33 -16.50 -8.21 -9.24
CA PRO A 33 -17.49 -7.23 -8.83
C PRO A 33 -16.73 -6.05 -8.25
N ASP A 34 -17.19 -4.82 -8.54
CA ASP A 34 -16.65 -3.62 -7.92
C ASP A 34 -16.56 -3.86 -6.40
N PRO A 35 -15.36 -3.82 -5.80
CA PRO A 35 -15.19 -4.14 -4.39
C PRO A 35 -15.98 -3.22 -3.47
N ALA A 36 -16.32 -2.00 -3.91
CA ALA A 36 -17.15 -1.07 -3.14
C ALA A 36 -18.61 -1.49 -3.10
N VAL A 37 -19.10 -2.23 -4.10
CA VAL A 37 -20.48 -2.72 -4.12
C VAL A 37 -20.74 -3.70 -2.98
N GLY A 38 -21.77 -3.40 -2.17
CA GLY A 38 -22.13 -4.21 -1.00
C GLY A 38 -21.17 -4.07 0.19
N SER A 39 -20.32 -3.05 0.22
CA SER A 39 -19.47 -2.75 1.37
C SER A 39 -20.33 -2.40 2.59
N LEU A 40 -20.04 -3.07 3.72
CA LEU A 40 -20.63 -2.80 5.03
C LEU A 40 -19.66 -2.06 5.97
N ASN A 41 -18.59 -1.51 5.46
CA ASN A 41 -17.70 -0.63 6.22
C ASN A 41 -18.49 0.54 6.80
N LYS A 42 -18.45 0.72 8.12
CA LYS A 42 -19.17 1.83 8.77
C LYS A 42 -18.57 3.19 8.39
N ALA A 43 -19.40 4.17 8.08
CA ALA A 43 -18.96 5.51 7.69
C ALA A 43 -17.97 6.14 8.69
N ALA A 44 -18.22 6.03 9.99
CA ALA A 44 -17.28 6.52 11.01
C ALA A 44 -15.94 5.82 11.00
N ARG A 45 -15.89 4.51 10.65
CA ARG A 45 -14.64 3.76 10.53
C ARG A 45 -13.90 4.08 9.24
N ILE A 46 -14.60 4.37 8.15
CA ILE A 46 -14.01 4.89 6.92
C ILE A 46 -13.38 6.27 7.16
N GLU A 47 -14.07 7.17 7.88
CA GLU A 47 -13.50 8.47 8.24
C GLU A 47 -12.25 8.31 9.12
N TRP A 48 -12.26 7.39 10.09
CA TRP A 48 -11.08 7.02 10.88
C TRP A 48 -9.95 6.51 9.97
N PHE A 49 -10.24 5.61 9.03
CA PHE A 49 -9.25 5.07 8.09
C PHE A 49 -8.62 6.17 7.23
N ARG A 50 -9.43 7.07 6.69
CA ARG A 50 -8.94 8.22 5.90
C ARG A 50 -8.02 9.16 6.72
N ASP A 51 -8.20 9.22 8.03
CA ASP A 51 -7.39 10.04 8.92
C ASP A 51 -6.00 9.42 9.19
N GLN A 52 -5.81 8.12 8.96
CA GLN A 52 -4.55 7.42 9.27
C GLN A 52 -3.41 7.79 8.32
N GLY A 53 -3.65 7.84 7.03
CA GLY A 53 -2.75 8.32 5.99
C GLY A 53 -1.56 7.41 5.65
N PHE A 54 -0.94 6.74 6.62
CA PHE A 54 0.27 5.95 6.43
C PHE A 54 0.23 4.63 7.21
N GLY A 55 0.32 3.51 6.50
CA GLY A 55 0.38 2.15 7.01
C GLY A 55 1.67 1.43 6.66
N LEU A 56 1.99 0.39 7.42
CA LEU A 56 3.08 -0.55 7.14
C LEU A 56 2.49 -1.90 6.75
N PHE A 57 2.89 -2.42 5.60
CA PHE A 57 2.65 -3.79 5.21
C PHE A 57 3.85 -4.65 5.60
N ILE A 58 3.64 -5.86 6.08
CA ILE A 58 4.73 -6.80 6.40
C ILE A 58 4.43 -8.11 5.68
N HIS A 59 5.18 -8.39 4.61
CA HIS A 59 5.12 -9.65 3.89
C HIS A 59 6.19 -10.61 4.39
N TRP A 60 5.76 -11.66 5.06
CA TRP A 60 6.65 -12.66 5.60
C TRP A 60 6.00 -14.03 5.65
N SER A 61 6.71 -15.06 5.18
CA SER A 61 6.25 -16.44 5.18
C SER A 61 7.46 -17.40 5.22
N VAL A 62 7.17 -18.70 5.29
CA VAL A 62 8.17 -19.78 5.38
C VAL A 62 9.18 -19.75 4.22
N ASP A 63 8.76 -19.31 3.04
CA ASP A 63 9.57 -19.26 1.82
C ASP A 63 10.49 -18.04 1.72
N SER A 64 10.47 -17.15 2.72
CA SER A 64 11.55 -16.17 2.90
C SER A 64 12.93 -16.84 3.00
N GLN A 65 12.98 -18.09 3.50
CA GLN A 65 14.20 -18.91 3.56
C GLN A 65 14.81 -19.19 2.17
N LEU A 66 13.98 -19.24 1.14
CA LEU A 66 14.43 -19.43 -0.25
C LEU A 66 14.77 -18.11 -0.93
N GLY A 67 14.25 -16.99 -0.42
CA GLY A 67 14.33 -15.71 -1.10
C GLY A 67 13.59 -15.71 -2.44
N ALA A 68 12.54 -16.51 -2.56
CA ALA A 68 11.67 -16.58 -3.73
C ALA A 68 10.56 -15.53 -3.68
N THR A 69 9.84 -15.33 -4.78
CA THR A 69 8.61 -14.53 -4.76
C THR A 69 7.58 -15.24 -3.90
N ILE A 70 7.12 -14.56 -2.84
CA ILE A 70 6.25 -15.15 -1.81
C ILE A 70 5.12 -15.99 -2.41
N SER A 71 5.04 -17.26 -2.04
CA SER A 71 4.10 -18.28 -2.51
C SER A 71 4.11 -18.59 -4.02
N HIS A 72 4.43 -17.62 -4.87
CA HIS A 72 4.28 -17.75 -6.33
C HIS A 72 5.25 -18.76 -6.98
N SER A 73 6.32 -19.13 -6.29
CA SER A 73 7.23 -20.19 -6.75
C SER A 73 6.56 -21.57 -6.83
N LEU A 74 5.38 -21.74 -6.21
CA LEU A 74 4.62 -22.98 -6.23
C LEU A 74 3.78 -23.15 -7.49
N VAL A 75 3.38 -22.07 -8.17
CA VAL A 75 2.54 -22.12 -9.36
C VAL A 75 3.36 -22.72 -10.53
N GLY A 76 2.89 -23.83 -11.08
CA GLY A 76 3.60 -24.54 -12.15
C GLY A 76 4.88 -25.26 -11.71
N ALA A 77 5.13 -25.37 -10.42
CA ALA A 77 6.28 -26.11 -9.88
C ALA A 77 6.15 -27.63 -10.09
N SER A 78 7.28 -28.35 -10.08
CA SER A 78 7.28 -29.79 -10.10
C SER A 78 6.77 -30.37 -8.77
N ASP A 79 6.30 -31.63 -8.80
CA ASP A 79 5.86 -32.33 -7.59
C ASP A 79 6.99 -32.45 -6.55
N ASP A 80 8.22 -32.66 -6.98
CA ASP A 80 9.38 -32.71 -6.08
C ASP A 80 9.60 -31.36 -5.38
N TYR A 81 9.57 -30.25 -6.11
CA TYR A 81 9.68 -28.91 -5.51
C TYR A 81 8.56 -28.66 -4.54
N THR A 82 7.32 -28.92 -4.94
CA THR A 82 6.12 -28.70 -4.15
C THR A 82 6.15 -29.53 -2.85
N ASN A 83 6.53 -30.82 -2.95
CA ASN A 83 6.67 -31.70 -1.80
C ASN A 83 7.74 -31.21 -0.82
N ARG A 84 8.91 -30.78 -1.31
CA ARG A 84 9.97 -30.20 -0.46
C ARG A 84 9.53 -28.88 0.17
N PHE A 85 8.83 -28.04 -0.56
CA PHE A 85 8.31 -26.78 -0.05
C PHE A 85 7.38 -27.01 1.15
N PHE A 86 6.41 -27.90 1.01
CA PHE A 86 5.43 -28.15 2.08
C PHE A 86 5.98 -29.00 3.23
N ASN A 87 6.92 -29.90 2.98
CA ASN A 87 7.38 -30.85 3.99
C ASN A 87 8.74 -30.50 4.61
N ASP A 88 9.62 -29.79 3.90
CA ASP A 88 11.00 -29.55 4.38
C ASP A 88 11.22 -28.13 4.88
N LEU A 89 10.70 -27.10 4.20
CA LEU A 89 10.87 -25.71 4.65
C LEU A 89 10.37 -25.45 6.07
N PRO A 90 9.22 -25.98 6.52
CA PRO A 90 8.78 -25.78 7.89
C PRO A 90 9.75 -26.34 8.95
N LYS A 91 10.52 -27.40 8.62
CA LYS A 91 11.46 -28.03 9.54
C LYS A 91 12.67 -27.16 9.88
N THR A 92 12.94 -26.15 9.07
CA THR A 92 14.09 -25.24 9.23
C THR A 92 13.67 -23.81 9.54
N PHE A 93 12.36 -23.54 9.64
CA PHE A 93 11.87 -22.19 9.93
C PHE A 93 12.03 -21.87 11.43
N ASP A 94 13.10 -21.15 11.76
CA ASP A 94 13.45 -20.75 13.12
C ASP A 94 14.03 -19.34 13.15
N PRO A 95 13.18 -18.29 13.08
CA PRO A 95 13.62 -16.89 13.05
C PRO A 95 14.12 -16.40 14.41
N GLU A 96 15.31 -16.80 14.81
CA GLU A 96 15.93 -16.52 16.13
C GLU A 96 16.07 -15.03 16.45
N GLN A 97 16.13 -14.16 15.44
CA GLN A 97 16.27 -12.70 15.61
C GLN A 97 14.92 -11.95 15.56
N PHE A 98 13.79 -12.67 15.52
CA PHE A 98 12.49 -12.05 15.49
C PHE A 98 12.22 -11.20 16.72
N ASN A 99 12.03 -9.89 16.49
CA ASN A 99 11.78 -8.91 17.54
C ASN A 99 10.66 -7.95 17.11
N PRO A 100 9.39 -8.31 17.32
CA PRO A 100 8.26 -7.48 16.91
C PRO A 100 8.18 -6.14 17.63
N GLN A 101 8.77 -6.03 18.84
CA GLN A 101 8.87 -4.76 19.57
C GLN A 101 9.83 -3.79 18.86
N ALA A 102 10.92 -4.29 18.27
CA ALA A 102 11.84 -3.46 17.47
C ALA A 102 11.14 -2.97 16.20
N TRP A 103 10.41 -3.85 15.48
CA TRP A 103 9.62 -3.48 14.33
C TRP A 103 8.58 -2.40 14.66
N ALA A 104 7.81 -2.61 15.74
CA ALA A 104 6.77 -1.67 16.15
C ALA A 104 7.33 -0.31 16.57
N ARG A 105 8.50 -0.27 17.26
CA ARG A 105 9.17 1.00 17.58
C ARG A 105 9.65 1.73 16.33
N LEU A 106 10.24 1.01 15.37
CA LEU A 106 10.67 1.59 14.10
C LEU A 106 9.49 2.14 13.31
N ALA A 107 8.40 1.37 13.19
CA ALA A 107 7.17 1.81 12.56
C ALA A 107 6.60 3.08 13.23
N LYS A 108 6.64 3.15 14.56
CA LYS A 108 6.22 4.35 15.30
C LYS A 108 7.08 5.56 14.98
N VAL A 109 8.39 5.40 14.91
CA VAL A 109 9.34 6.47 14.53
C VAL A 109 9.09 6.90 13.08
N ALA A 110 8.83 5.96 12.18
CA ALA A 110 8.48 6.25 10.78
C ALA A 110 7.15 7.01 10.62
N GLY A 111 6.32 7.06 11.66
CA GLY A 111 5.01 7.72 11.63
C GLY A 111 3.87 6.82 11.18
N VAL A 112 4.06 5.51 11.17
CA VAL A 112 3.03 4.53 10.82
C VAL A 112 1.87 4.57 11.82
N ARG A 113 0.64 4.46 11.31
CA ARG A 113 -0.60 4.48 12.10
C ARG A 113 -1.33 3.14 12.15
N TYR A 114 -1.13 2.29 11.18
CA TYR A 114 -1.67 0.94 11.14
C TYR A 114 -0.68 -0.03 10.50
N VAL A 115 -0.76 -1.29 10.85
CA VAL A 115 0.04 -2.37 10.27
C VAL A 115 -0.87 -3.39 9.61
N MET A 116 -0.49 -3.88 8.45
CA MET A 116 -1.09 -5.03 7.79
C MET A 116 -0.06 -6.16 7.78
N PHE A 117 -0.38 -7.29 8.41
CA PHE A 117 0.53 -8.43 8.52
C PHE A 117 0.01 -9.63 7.74
N THR A 118 0.87 -10.28 6.95
CA THR A 118 0.53 -11.51 6.21
C THR A 118 0.34 -12.68 7.17
N THR A 119 -0.86 -12.81 7.74
CA THR A 119 -1.19 -13.91 8.66
C THR A 119 -1.24 -15.26 7.93
N LYS A 120 -1.64 -15.24 6.66
CA LYS A 120 -1.56 -16.36 5.71
C LYS A 120 -1.49 -15.81 4.29
N HIS A 121 -0.40 -16.11 3.56
CA HIS A 121 -0.29 -15.84 2.13
C HIS A 121 -0.74 -17.05 1.30
N HIS A 122 -0.73 -16.97 -0.03
CA HIS A 122 -1.27 -18.01 -0.93
C HIS A 122 -0.68 -19.41 -0.72
N SER A 123 0.55 -19.54 -0.22
CA SER A 123 1.13 -20.86 0.10
C SER A 123 0.30 -21.67 1.10
N GLY A 124 -0.53 -20.98 1.91
CA GLY A 124 -1.31 -21.60 2.99
C GLY A 124 -0.56 -21.70 4.31
N PHE A 125 0.71 -21.22 4.39
CA PHE A 125 1.46 -21.26 5.64
C PHE A 125 0.87 -20.28 6.65
N ALA A 126 0.38 -20.82 7.78
CA ALA A 126 -0.22 -20.01 8.83
C ALA A 126 0.86 -19.44 9.76
N MET A 127 0.96 -18.09 9.81
CA MET A 127 1.86 -17.35 10.70
C MET A 127 1.25 -17.13 12.09
N TYR A 128 0.29 -17.97 12.49
CA TYR A 128 -0.48 -17.88 13.73
C TYR A 128 -0.87 -19.27 14.26
N ASP A 129 -1.29 -19.33 15.51
CA ASP A 129 -1.82 -20.55 16.12
C ASP A 129 -3.21 -20.87 15.59
N THR A 130 -3.28 -21.89 14.72
CA THR A 130 -4.53 -22.39 14.10
C THR A 130 -4.73 -23.87 14.38
N ALA A 131 -6.00 -24.24 14.58
CA ALA A 131 -6.41 -25.64 14.66
C ALA A 131 -6.77 -26.25 13.27
N THR A 132 -6.72 -25.46 12.20
CA THR A 132 -7.22 -25.89 10.88
C THR A 132 -6.17 -26.59 10.03
N THR A 133 -4.89 -26.38 10.29
CA THR A 133 -3.79 -26.98 9.53
C THR A 133 -2.55 -27.18 10.40
N SER A 134 -1.75 -28.19 10.04
CA SER A 134 -0.39 -28.35 10.57
C SER A 134 0.67 -27.59 9.74
N PHE A 135 0.32 -27.04 8.59
CA PHE A 135 1.22 -26.20 7.79
C PHE A 135 1.22 -24.78 8.31
N GLY A 136 1.99 -24.55 9.37
CA GLY A 136 2.06 -23.26 10.04
C GLY A 136 3.15 -23.18 11.10
N VAL A 137 3.40 -21.98 11.58
CA VAL A 137 4.50 -21.62 12.48
C VAL A 137 4.53 -22.44 13.78
N MET A 138 3.38 -22.88 14.28
CA MET A 138 3.28 -23.70 15.50
C MET A 138 3.81 -25.13 15.31
N HIS A 139 4.08 -25.55 14.08
CA HIS A 139 4.64 -26.85 13.72
C HIS A 139 6.07 -26.75 13.16
N THR A 140 6.78 -25.67 13.46
CA THR A 140 8.18 -25.42 13.11
C THR A 140 9.06 -25.47 14.36
N PRO A 141 10.41 -25.50 14.24
CA PRO A 141 11.30 -25.35 15.39
C PRO A 141 11.06 -24.08 16.20
N PHE A 142 10.65 -22.98 15.54
CA PHE A 142 10.34 -21.72 16.19
C PHE A 142 9.16 -21.79 17.17
N HIS A 143 8.11 -22.52 16.83
CA HIS A 143 6.97 -22.87 17.70
C HIS A 143 6.42 -21.70 18.53
N ARG A 144 6.25 -20.51 17.93
CA ARG A 144 5.68 -19.30 18.55
C ARG A 144 4.65 -18.68 17.62
N ASP A 145 3.58 -18.13 18.19
CA ASP A 145 2.55 -17.42 17.43
C ASP A 145 3.02 -16.00 17.05
N ILE A 146 3.58 -15.90 15.84
CA ILE A 146 4.13 -14.65 15.31
C ILE A 146 3.04 -13.56 15.22
N THR A 147 1.84 -13.91 14.76
CA THR A 147 0.74 -12.96 14.63
C THR A 147 0.32 -12.35 15.97
N ALA A 148 0.21 -13.17 17.01
CA ALA A 148 -0.09 -12.70 18.37
C ALA A 148 0.96 -11.71 18.86
N GLU A 149 2.24 -12.03 18.66
CA GLU A 149 3.35 -11.19 19.11
C GLU A 149 3.44 -9.87 18.32
N VAL A 150 3.27 -9.89 17.00
CA VAL A 150 3.21 -8.70 16.15
C VAL A 150 2.06 -7.80 16.59
N PHE A 151 0.85 -8.32 16.68
CA PHE A 151 -0.31 -7.49 17.05
C PHE A 151 -0.17 -6.90 18.45
N LYS A 152 0.35 -7.66 19.41
CA LYS A 152 0.64 -7.16 20.76
C LYS A 152 1.65 -6.01 20.73
N ALA A 153 2.75 -6.17 20.01
CA ALA A 153 3.83 -5.16 19.94
C ALA A 153 3.34 -3.87 19.27
N PHE A 154 2.61 -3.97 18.16
CA PHE A 154 2.11 -2.79 17.45
C PHE A 154 1.03 -2.05 18.25
N ARG A 155 0.11 -2.75 18.90
CA ARG A 155 -0.87 -2.13 19.82
C ARG A 155 -0.20 -1.37 20.96
N GLN A 156 0.90 -1.89 21.52
CA GLN A 156 1.66 -1.18 22.57
C GLN A 156 2.24 0.15 22.09
N GLN A 157 2.46 0.31 20.77
CA GLN A 157 2.88 1.57 20.16
C GLN A 157 1.70 2.45 19.70
N GLY A 158 0.45 2.03 19.93
CA GLY A 158 -0.74 2.71 19.44
C GLY A 158 -0.92 2.62 17.93
N ILE A 159 -0.40 1.57 17.31
CA ILE A 159 -0.54 1.27 15.88
C ILE A 159 -1.64 0.23 15.73
N ALA A 160 -2.63 0.53 14.88
CA ALA A 160 -3.81 -0.31 14.69
C ALA A 160 -3.44 -1.60 13.92
N PRO A 161 -3.81 -2.81 14.40
CA PRO A 161 -3.51 -4.06 13.73
C PRO A 161 -4.47 -4.35 12.58
N GLY A 162 -3.95 -4.89 11.51
CA GLY A 162 -4.67 -5.39 10.35
C GLY A 162 -4.22 -6.78 9.94
N VAL A 163 -5.17 -7.59 9.55
CA VAL A 163 -5.00 -8.94 9.02
C VAL A 163 -4.94 -8.87 7.50
N TYR A 164 -3.82 -9.30 6.91
CA TYR A 164 -3.82 -9.77 5.54
C TYR A 164 -4.16 -11.26 5.53
N PHE A 165 -5.07 -11.63 4.67
CA PHE A 165 -5.51 -13.00 4.50
C PHE A 165 -5.71 -13.32 3.03
N SER A 166 -5.02 -14.36 2.54
CA SER A 166 -5.28 -14.93 1.23
C SER A 166 -6.35 -16.03 1.32
N PRO A 167 -7.44 -15.90 0.60
CA PRO A 167 -8.41 -17.00 0.41
C PRO A 167 -7.89 -18.10 -0.52
N ASP A 168 -6.89 -17.81 -1.32
CA ASP A 168 -6.21 -18.83 -2.12
C ASP A 168 -5.27 -19.61 -1.19
N ASP A 169 -5.38 -20.93 -1.13
CA ASP A 169 -4.57 -21.76 -0.24
C ASP A 169 -3.96 -22.93 -1.01
N PHE A 170 -2.70 -22.77 -1.40
CA PHE A 170 -1.99 -23.76 -2.24
C PHE A 170 -1.72 -25.08 -1.51
N TYR A 171 -1.53 -25.03 -0.18
CA TYR A 171 -1.39 -26.24 0.61
C TYR A 171 -2.70 -27.03 0.67
N TRP A 172 -3.83 -26.33 0.89
CA TRP A 172 -5.14 -26.96 0.85
C TRP A 172 -5.43 -27.56 -0.53
N LEU A 173 -5.17 -26.82 -1.61
CA LEU A 173 -5.36 -27.30 -2.97
C LEU A 173 -4.52 -28.56 -3.25
N HIS A 174 -3.24 -28.54 -2.90
CA HIS A 174 -2.33 -29.66 -3.08
C HIS A 174 -2.83 -30.91 -2.32
N THR A 175 -3.17 -30.78 -1.05
CA THR A 175 -3.61 -31.90 -0.21
C THR A 175 -4.98 -32.46 -0.60
N HIS A 176 -5.76 -31.70 -1.40
CA HIS A 176 -7.05 -32.14 -1.93
C HIS A 176 -6.99 -32.53 -3.42
N GLY A 177 -5.78 -32.74 -3.97
CA GLY A 177 -5.58 -33.17 -5.36
C GLY A 177 -6.05 -32.14 -6.40
N LYS A 178 -6.00 -30.86 -6.05
CA LYS A 178 -6.32 -29.74 -6.94
C LYS A 178 -5.03 -29.14 -7.51
N VAL A 179 -5.17 -28.49 -8.68
CA VAL A 179 -4.04 -27.74 -9.26
C VAL A 179 -3.70 -26.54 -8.39
N ILE A 180 -2.41 -26.24 -8.24
CA ILE A 180 -1.91 -25.03 -7.58
C ILE A 180 -1.97 -23.89 -8.59
N GLU A 181 -3.04 -23.10 -8.50
CA GLU A 181 -3.36 -22.01 -9.42
C GLU A 181 -4.34 -21.03 -8.73
N ARG A 182 -4.51 -19.84 -9.27
CA ARG A 182 -5.41 -18.80 -8.72
C ARG A 182 -6.55 -18.42 -9.66
N GLU A 183 -6.37 -18.62 -10.96
CA GLU A 183 -7.26 -18.03 -11.97
C GLU A 183 -8.35 -18.99 -12.45
N VAL A 184 -8.17 -20.30 -12.25
CA VAL A 184 -9.18 -21.28 -12.68
C VAL A 184 -10.35 -21.36 -11.70
N PRO A 185 -11.59 -21.45 -12.18
CA PRO A 185 -12.78 -21.35 -11.32
C PRO A 185 -12.84 -22.38 -10.19
N GLU A 186 -12.39 -23.59 -10.41
CA GLU A 186 -12.47 -24.71 -9.46
C GLU A 186 -11.57 -24.59 -8.24
N VAL A 187 -10.58 -23.70 -8.27
CA VAL A 187 -9.69 -23.44 -7.14
C VAL A 187 -10.11 -22.20 -6.33
N GLN A 188 -11.08 -21.45 -6.82
CA GLN A 188 -11.56 -20.26 -6.13
C GLN A 188 -12.55 -20.63 -5.01
N PRO A 189 -12.45 -20.02 -3.81
CA PRO A 189 -13.30 -20.35 -2.67
C PRO A 189 -14.80 -20.28 -2.99
N VAL A 190 -15.23 -19.29 -3.78
CA VAL A 190 -16.66 -19.12 -4.16
C VAL A 190 -17.22 -20.33 -4.90
N ASN A 191 -16.38 -21.05 -5.64
CA ASN A 191 -16.73 -22.24 -6.41
C ASN A 191 -16.33 -23.55 -5.71
N ASN A 192 -15.67 -23.46 -4.56
CA ASN A 192 -15.15 -24.59 -3.80
C ASN A 192 -15.65 -24.54 -2.35
N PRO A 193 -16.78 -25.19 -2.04
CA PRO A 193 -17.37 -25.14 -0.69
C PRO A 193 -16.44 -25.64 0.42
N GLY A 194 -15.54 -26.59 0.13
CA GLY A 194 -14.57 -27.12 1.08
C GLY A 194 -13.53 -26.07 1.45
N LEU A 195 -12.94 -25.42 0.46
CA LEU A 195 -11.99 -24.33 0.66
C LEU A 195 -12.66 -23.12 1.34
N MET A 196 -13.86 -22.75 0.92
CA MET A 196 -14.63 -21.68 1.58
C MET A 196 -14.90 -21.96 3.07
N ALA A 197 -15.23 -23.20 3.41
CA ALA A 197 -15.47 -23.59 4.80
C ALA A 197 -14.16 -23.50 5.63
N TYR A 198 -13.05 -23.92 5.04
CA TYR A 198 -11.72 -23.85 5.62
C TYR A 198 -11.28 -22.40 5.85
N ASP A 199 -11.39 -21.54 4.85
CA ASP A 199 -11.08 -20.10 4.96
C ASP A 199 -11.95 -19.41 6.02
N LYS A 200 -13.24 -19.73 6.07
CA LYS A 200 -14.13 -19.18 7.11
C LYS A 200 -13.74 -19.62 8.51
N ALA A 201 -13.24 -20.85 8.69
CA ALA A 201 -12.75 -21.33 9.97
C ALA A 201 -11.49 -20.56 10.39
N GLN A 202 -10.52 -20.41 9.49
CA GLN A 202 -9.30 -19.65 9.73
C GLN A 202 -9.56 -18.17 10.01
N LEU A 203 -10.38 -17.52 9.20
CA LEU A 203 -10.72 -16.11 9.40
C LEU A 203 -11.48 -15.91 10.73
N ARG A 204 -12.32 -16.86 11.14
CA ARG A 204 -12.96 -16.85 12.46
C ARG A 204 -11.94 -16.90 13.59
N GLU A 205 -10.92 -17.75 13.50
CA GLU A 205 -9.85 -17.81 14.49
C GLU A 205 -9.13 -16.46 14.59
N LEU A 206 -8.69 -15.88 13.46
CA LEU A 206 -8.01 -14.60 13.39
C LEU A 206 -8.84 -13.45 13.99
N LEU A 207 -10.14 -13.45 13.76
CA LEU A 207 -11.03 -12.38 14.24
C LEU A 207 -11.61 -12.60 15.62
N THR A 208 -11.34 -13.74 16.27
CA THR A 208 -11.87 -14.01 17.62
C THR A 208 -10.79 -14.27 18.68
N LYS A 209 -9.59 -14.73 18.28
CA LYS A 209 -8.49 -15.06 19.21
C LYS A 209 -7.58 -13.85 19.53
N TYR A 210 -7.46 -12.89 18.62
CA TYR A 210 -6.42 -11.83 18.69
C TYR A 210 -6.95 -10.45 19.15
N GLY A 211 -8.16 -10.42 19.74
CA GLY A 211 -8.80 -9.16 20.18
C GLY A 211 -9.32 -8.31 19.02
N PRO A 212 -9.56 -7.01 19.24
CA PRO A 212 -10.04 -6.12 18.17
C PRO A 212 -9.02 -6.00 17.02
N ILE A 213 -9.48 -6.26 15.80
CA ILE A 213 -8.74 -6.06 14.56
C ILE A 213 -9.34 -4.86 13.83
N ASP A 214 -8.51 -3.91 13.48
CA ASP A 214 -8.97 -2.65 12.87
C ASP A 214 -9.17 -2.76 11.37
N LEU A 215 -8.35 -3.57 10.68
CA LEU A 215 -8.35 -3.68 9.22
C LEU A 215 -8.28 -5.14 8.76
N LEU A 216 -8.87 -5.40 7.59
CA LEU A 216 -8.78 -6.68 6.89
C LEU A 216 -8.48 -6.43 5.41
N PHE A 217 -7.47 -7.11 4.89
CA PHE A 217 -7.07 -7.11 3.49
C PHE A 217 -7.25 -8.53 2.94
N LEU A 218 -8.20 -8.72 2.03
CA LEU A 218 -8.47 -10.01 1.40
C LEU A 218 -7.81 -10.07 0.02
N ASP A 219 -6.73 -10.83 -0.10
CA ASP A 219 -5.99 -10.93 -1.35
C ASP A 219 -6.45 -12.15 -2.17
N GLY A 220 -7.58 -11.99 -2.82
CA GLY A 220 -8.26 -13.01 -3.61
C GLY A 220 -9.77 -12.87 -3.53
N GLY A 221 -10.48 -13.99 -3.62
CA GLY A 221 -11.94 -14.03 -3.56
C GLY A 221 -12.49 -13.58 -2.21
N PHE A 222 -13.21 -12.48 -2.16
CA PHE A 222 -13.66 -11.86 -0.91
C PHE A 222 -15.12 -12.16 -0.52
N THR A 223 -15.93 -12.62 -1.47
CA THR A 223 -17.37 -12.89 -1.26
C THR A 223 -17.59 -13.97 -0.21
N GLY A 224 -18.41 -13.67 0.79
CA GLY A 224 -18.69 -14.57 1.92
C GLY A 224 -17.67 -14.48 3.07
N LEU A 225 -16.47 -13.95 2.83
CA LEU A 225 -15.42 -13.75 3.85
C LEU A 225 -15.51 -12.35 4.46
N ARG A 226 -15.67 -11.30 3.64
CA ARG A 226 -15.85 -9.94 4.15
C ARG A 226 -17.14 -9.79 4.96
N GLU A 227 -18.21 -10.46 4.56
CA GLU A 227 -19.48 -10.50 5.30
C GLU A 227 -19.31 -11.20 6.67
N LEU A 228 -18.54 -12.29 6.71
CA LEU A 228 -18.16 -12.94 7.96
C LEU A 228 -17.37 -12.01 8.86
N ALA A 229 -16.40 -11.27 8.30
CA ALA A 229 -15.58 -10.33 9.06
C ALA A 229 -16.43 -9.25 9.73
N TRP A 230 -17.33 -8.58 8.99
CA TRP A 230 -18.23 -7.58 9.56
C TRP A 230 -19.22 -8.15 10.58
N LYS A 231 -19.64 -9.42 10.41
CA LYS A 231 -20.47 -10.10 11.40
C LYS A 231 -19.73 -10.35 12.72
N LEU A 232 -18.46 -10.73 12.64
CA LEU A 232 -17.63 -11.01 13.84
C LEU A 232 -17.12 -9.76 14.51
N GLN A 233 -16.67 -8.79 13.71
CA GLN A 233 -16.14 -7.51 14.19
C GLN A 233 -16.76 -6.34 13.39
N PRO A 234 -17.92 -5.81 13.82
CA PRO A 234 -18.66 -4.79 13.08
C PRO A 234 -17.94 -3.45 12.87
N ASN A 235 -16.80 -3.24 13.53
CA ASN A 235 -15.97 -2.04 13.40
C ASN A 235 -14.72 -2.23 12.55
N ILE A 236 -14.48 -3.44 12.02
CA ILE A 236 -13.37 -3.70 11.13
C ILE A 236 -13.56 -2.94 9.82
N VAL A 237 -12.46 -2.41 9.27
CA VAL A 237 -12.43 -1.83 7.93
C VAL A 237 -11.87 -2.88 6.98
N VAL A 238 -12.67 -3.38 6.08
CA VAL A 238 -12.19 -4.22 4.98
C VAL A 238 -11.65 -3.27 3.90
N THR A 239 -10.35 -3.39 3.60
CA THR A 239 -9.69 -2.61 2.55
C THR A 239 -9.78 -3.33 1.22
N ARG A 240 -8.83 -4.20 0.85
CA ARG A 240 -8.99 -5.04 -0.34
C ARG A 240 -10.16 -6.00 -0.13
N GLY A 241 -11.08 -5.99 -1.09
CA GLY A 241 -12.36 -6.67 -1.01
C GLY A 241 -13.55 -5.77 -0.68
N ALA A 242 -13.34 -4.46 -0.35
CA ALA A 242 -14.42 -3.50 -0.10
C ALA A 242 -14.08 -2.05 -0.51
N MET A 243 -12.91 -1.79 -1.05
CA MET A 243 -12.50 -0.49 -1.63
C MET A 243 -11.38 -0.69 -2.64
N GLU A 244 -11.08 0.36 -3.42
CA GLU A 244 -9.96 0.37 -4.36
C GLU A 244 -8.63 0.24 -3.62
N THR A 245 -7.80 -0.70 -4.07
CA THR A 245 -6.45 -0.93 -3.51
C THR A 245 -5.43 -1.10 -4.64
N PRO A 246 -5.07 -0.02 -5.35
CA PRO A 246 -4.04 -0.06 -6.38
C PRO A 246 -2.73 -0.65 -5.84
N GLU A 247 -2.14 -1.54 -6.63
CA GLU A 247 -0.95 -2.28 -6.26
C GLU A 247 0.23 -1.85 -7.11
N GLN A 248 1.41 -1.61 -6.49
CA GLN A 248 2.68 -1.19 -7.09
C GLN A 248 2.56 0.08 -7.96
N ARG A 249 1.54 0.87 -7.76
CA ARG A 249 1.30 2.10 -8.52
C ARG A 249 0.51 3.11 -7.72
N LEU A 250 0.72 4.38 -8.02
CA LEU A 250 -0.17 5.46 -7.58
C LEU A 250 -1.12 5.82 -8.72
N PRO A 251 -2.43 5.90 -8.49
CA PRO A 251 -3.38 6.33 -9.51
C PRO A 251 -3.04 7.72 -10.08
N GLY A 252 -3.11 7.88 -11.39
CA GLY A 252 -2.98 9.20 -12.03
C GLY A 252 -4.10 10.14 -11.59
N VAL A 253 -5.33 9.66 -11.64
CA VAL A 253 -6.53 10.33 -11.13
C VAL A 253 -6.92 9.68 -9.80
N ALA A 254 -7.38 10.49 -8.85
CA ALA A 254 -7.86 9.98 -7.56
C ALA A 254 -9.05 9.05 -7.76
N PRO A 255 -9.04 7.82 -7.18
CA PRO A 255 -10.22 6.98 -7.13
C PRO A 255 -11.38 7.65 -6.39
N GLU A 256 -12.59 7.27 -6.73
CA GLU A 256 -13.77 7.71 -5.98
C GLU A 256 -13.82 6.99 -4.62
N GLY A 257 -14.20 7.71 -3.58
CA GLY A 257 -14.34 7.15 -2.23
C GLY A 257 -13.01 6.91 -1.49
N PRO A 258 -12.99 6.02 -0.48
CA PRO A 258 -11.79 5.65 0.25
C PRO A 258 -10.94 4.68 -0.57
N TRP A 259 -9.64 4.83 -0.53
CA TRP A 259 -8.70 3.94 -1.23
C TRP A 259 -7.34 3.87 -0.52
N GLU A 260 -6.61 2.82 -0.82
CA GLU A 260 -5.28 2.55 -0.28
C GLU A 260 -4.36 2.04 -1.38
N SER A 261 -3.17 2.61 -1.53
CA SER A 261 -2.18 2.07 -2.46
C SER A 261 -1.12 1.29 -1.69
N CYS A 262 -0.90 0.03 -2.05
CA CYS A 262 0.16 -0.79 -1.49
C CYS A 262 1.35 -0.86 -2.45
N VAL A 263 2.54 -0.54 -1.91
CA VAL A 263 3.79 -0.49 -2.67
C VAL A 263 4.95 -1.01 -1.84
N THR A 264 5.91 -1.66 -2.49
CA THR A 264 7.14 -2.16 -1.86
C THR A 264 8.21 -1.08 -1.74
N ILE A 265 9.06 -1.16 -0.73
CA ILE A 265 10.29 -0.35 -0.67
C ILE A 265 11.28 -0.83 -1.73
N GLY A 266 11.44 -2.14 -1.88
CA GLY A 266 12.26 -2.77 -2.92
C GLY A 266 11.42 -3.26 -4.11
N ASP A 267 11.93 -4.25 -4.84
CA ASP A 267 11.28 -4.83 -6.03
C ASP A 267 10.29 -5.95 -5.68
N ALA A 268 10.39 -6.54 -4.50
CA ALA A 268 9.61 -7.70 -4.08
C ALA A 268 8.85 -7.45 -2.78
N TRP A 269 7.73 -8.18 -2.59
CA TRP A 269 6.92 -8.11 -1.37
C TRP A 269 7.64 -8.70 -0.17
N GLN A 270 8.20 -9.90 -0.29
CA GLN A 270 9.02 -10.45 0.79
C GLN A 270 10.51 -10.34 0.48
N TYR A 271 11.33 -10.57 1.50
CA TYR A 271 12.78 -10.59 1.39
C TYR A 271 13.27 -11.43 0.22
N GLN A 272 14.15 -10.84 -0.58
CA GLN A 272 14.94 -11.51 -1.61
C GLN A 272 16.42 -11.09 -1.47
N PRO A 273 17.37 -12.01 -1.41
CA PRO A 273 18.79 -11.69 -1.18
C PRO A 273 19.41 -10.87 -2.31
N GLN A 274 18.86 -10.92 -3.52
CA GLN A 274 19.31 -10.18 -4.71
C GLN A 274 18.51 -8.89 -4.95
N ASN A 275 17.68 -8.46 -4.00
CA ASN A 275 16.91 -7.22 -4.14
C ASN A 275 17.80 -6.02 -3.83
N ASP A 276 18.25 -5.31 -4.87
CA ASP A 276 19.15 -4.16 -4.75
C ASP A 276 18.48 -2.82 -5.10
N ASN A 277 17.27 -2.84 -5.66
CA ASN A 277 16.58 -1.65 -6.17
C ASN A 277 15.64 -1.05 -5.10
N TYR A 278 16.20 -0.63 -3.99
CA TYR A 278 15.42 0.06 -2.96
C TYR A 278 15.14 1.51 -3.36
N LYS A 279 13.87 1.91 -3.35
CA LYS A 279 13.45 3.29 -3.55
C LYS A 279 14.14 4.19 -2.53
N SER A 280 14.50 5.39 -2.92
CA SER A 280 15.07 6.39 -2.00
C SER A 280 14.02 6.86 -1.00
N GLY A 281 14.46 7.33 0.18
CA GLY A 281 13.55 7.91 1.17
C GLY A 281 12.76 9.09 0.62
N ARG A 282 13.40 9.94 -0.21
CA ARG A 282 12.71 11.02 -0.92
C ARG A 282 11.59 10.52 -1.83
N GLU A 283 11.85 9.49 -2.62
CA GLU A 283 10.85 8.91 -3.51
C GLU A 283 9.65 8.37 -2.72
N LEU A 284 9.89 7.69 -1.61
CA LEU A 284 8.84 7.18 -0.72
C LEU A 284 8.04 8.31 -0.06
N ILE A 285 8.70 9.40 0.36
CA ILE A 285 8.04 10.60 0.87
C ILE A 285 7.17 11.24 -0.22
N ARG A 286 7.65 11.36 -1.45
CA ARG A 286 6.86 11.83 -2.60
C ARG A 286 5.63 10.97 -2.84
N MET A 287 5.79 9.64 -2.80
CA MET A 287 4.67 8.72 -2.94
C MET A 287 3.61 8.93 -1.84
N LEU A 288 4.04 9.15 -0.60
CA LEU A 288 3.14 9.47 0.52
C LEU A 288 2.40 10.79 0.28
N ILE A 289 3.10 11.85 -0.11
CA ILE A 289 2.53 13.16 -0.42
C ILE A 289 1.48 13.04 -1.54
N HIS A 290 1.83 12.41 -2.66
CA HIS A 290 0.94 12.27 -3.81
C HIS A 290 -0.31 11.44 -3.48
N THR A 291 -0.15 10.39 -2.68
CA THR A 291 -1.26 9.57 -2.20
C THR A 291 -2.20 10.40 -1.33
N ARG A 292 -1.65 11.18 -0.39
CA ARG A 292 -2.45 12.00 0.53
C ARG A 292 -3.15 13.16 -0.18
N ALA A 293 -2.49 13.83 -1.10
CA ALA A 293 -3.10 14.89 -1.90
C ALA A 293 -4.30 14.38 -2.73
N LYS A 294 -4.29 13.11 -3.12
CA LYS A 294 -5.38 12.42 -3.82
C LYS A 294 -6.39 11.75 -2.89
N GLY A 295 -6.23 11.88 -1.56
CA GLY A 295 -7.19 11.39 -0.56
C GLY A 295 -7.06 9.92 -0.17
N GLY A 296 -6.03 9.21 -0.65
CA GLY A 296 -5.76 7.83 -0.31
C GLY A 296 -4.84 7.67 0.91
N ASN A 297 -4.66 6.42 1.34
CA ASN A 297 -3.63 6.01 2.29
C ASN A 297 -2.51 5.28 1.56
N LEU A 298 -1.26 5.49 2.01
CA LEU A 298 -0.12 4.71 1.54
C LEU A 298 0.13 3.54 2.50
N LEU A 299 0.13 2.32 1.98
CA LEU A 299 0.51 1.11 2.68
C LEU A 299 1.87 0.66 2.14
N LEU A 300 2.93 0.96 2.88
CA LEU A 300 4.32 0.72 2.48
C LEU A 300 4.80 -0.61 2.99
N ASP A 301 5.35 -1.43 2.11
CA ASP A 301 5.72 -2.80 2.42
C ASP A 301 7.17 -2.99 2.80
N VAL A 302 7.39 -3.90 3.77
CA VAL A 302 8.68 -4.44 4.18
C VAL A 302 8.65 -5.97 4.20
N GLY A 303 9.80 -6.59 3.87
CA GLY A 303 9.97 -8.04 3.85
C GLY A 303 11.02 -8.53 4.85
N PRO A 304 10.65 -9.03 6.04
CA PRO A 304 11.62 -9.57 6.98
C PRO A 304 12.44 -10.72 6.39
N LYS A 305 13.72 -10.79 6.77
CA LYS A 305 14.64 -11.88 6.44
C LYS A 305 14.20 -13.18 7.11
N PRO A 306 14.75 -14.34 6.67
CA PRO A 306 14.47 -15.63 7.29
C PRO A 306 14.73 -15.69 8.80
N ASN A 307 15.70 -14.93 9.29
CA ASN A 307 16.04 -14.88 10.71
C ASN A 307 15.13 -13.93 11.54
N GLY A 308 14.19 -13.22 10.88
CA GLY A 308 13.26 -12.31 11.55
C GLY A 308 13.71 -10.86 11.68
N GLU A 309 14.89 -10.49 11.18
CA GLU A 309 15.30 -9.08 11.07
C GLU A 309 14.71 -8.42 9.82
N LEU A 310 14.54 -7.10 9.86
CA LEU A 310 14.32 -6.33 8.63
C LEU A 310 15.64 -6.15 7.87
N PRO A 311 15.62 -6.09 6.53
CA PRO A 311 16.77 -5.61 5.76
C PRO A 311 17.17 -4.21 6.20
N ILE A 312 18.48 -3.96 6.33
CA ILE A 312 18.99 -2.66 6.81
C ILE A 312 18.56 -1.51 5.88
N GLN A 313 18.43 -1.76 4.58
CA GLN A 313 17.97 -0.79 3.61
C GLN A 313 16.52 -0.35 3.89
N GLU A 314 15.65 -1.28 4.28
CA GLU A 314 14.26 -0.97 4.63
C GLU A 314 14.18 -0.19 5.95
N GLU A 315 14.98 -0.58 6.96
CA GLU A 315 15.09 0.18 8.21
C GLU A 315 15.54 1.61 7.96
N ASP A 316 16.56 1.82 7.14
CA ASP A 316 17.08 3.14 6.81
C ASP A 316 16.01 3.99 6.10
N ARG A 317 15.24 3.42 5.17
CA ARG A 317 14.15 4.13 4.49
C ARG A 317 13.04 4.53 5.46
N LEU A 318 12.68 3.64 6.39
CA LEU A 318 11.70 3.97 7.43
C LEU A 318 12.20 5.09 8.35
N ARG A 319 13.49 5.15 8.67
CA ARG A 319 14.09 6.25 9.45
C ARG A 319 14.12 7.57 8.68
N GLU A 320 14.44 7.54 7.39
CA GLU A 320 14.40 8.73 6.53
C GLU A 320 12.98 9.30 6.43
N ILE A 321 11.97 8.45 6.24
CA ILE A 321 10.56 8.85 6.26
C ILE A 321 10.22 9.42 7.65
N GLY A 322 10.66 8.77 8.72
CA GLY A 322 10.41 9.19 10.11
C GLY A 322 10.94 10.59 10.42
N LEU A 323 12.12 10.93 9.93
CA LEU A 323 12.67 12.29 10.07
C LEU A 323 11.74 13.32 9.43
N TRP A 324 11.28 13.07 8.22
CA TRP A 324 10.37 13.97 7.51
C TRP A 324 8.99 14.04 8.19
N MET A 325 8.45 12.90 8.60
CA MET A 325 7.14 12.79 9.27
C MET A 325 7.13 13.46 10.65
N PHE A 326 8.25 13.43 11.36
CA PHE A 326 8.37 14.11 12.68
C PHE A 326 8.10 15.60 12.57
N VAL A 327 8.51 16.21 11.46
CA VAL A 327 8.28 17.63 11.17
C VAL A 327 6.93 17.87 10.51
N ASN A 328 6.56 17.05 9.53
CA ASN A 328 5.50 17.36 8.57
C ASN A 328 4.23 16.49 8.74
N GLY A 329 4.17 15.65 9.78
CA GLY A 329 3.08 14.69 9.97
C GLY A 329 1.69 15.32 10.03
N GLU A 330 1.55 16.59 10.45
CA GLU A 330 0.25 17.27 10.47
C GLU A 330 -0.33 17.51 9.07
N ALA A 331 0.52 17.55 8.03
CA ALA A 331 0.10 17.65 6.64
C ALA A 331 -0.34 16.29 6.03
N ILE A 332 -0.15 15.20 6.79
CA ILE A 332 -0.43 13.82 6.36
C ILE A 332 -1.65 13.24 7.10
N TYR A 333 -1.77 13.47 8.42
CA TYR A 333 -2.82 12.89 9.24
C TYR A 333 -4.03 13.80 9.38
N GLY A 334 -5.24 13.20 9.33
CA GLY A 334 -6.49 13.94 9.49
C GLY A 334 -6.69 15.02 8.44
N VAL A 335 -6.21 14.77 7.22
CA VAL A 335 -6.34 15.69 6.08
C VAL A 335 -7.26 15.13 5.00
N ARG A 336 -7.67 16.00 4.10
CA ARG A 336 -8.48 15.71 2.91
C ARG A 336 -7.83 16.37 1.69
N PRO A 337 -8.17 15.96 0.47
CA PRO A 337 -7.75 16.67 -0.73
C PRO A 337 -8.18 18.14 -0.68
N TRP A 338 -7.35 18.99 -1.25
CA TRP A 338 -7.72 20.38 -1.58
C TRP A 338 -8.58 20.39 -2.85
N VAL A 339 -8.99 21.54 -3.33
CA VAL A 339 -9.77 21.70 -4.57
C VAL A 339 -9.00 21.29 -5.82
N VAL A 340 -7.69 21.28 -5.74
CA VAL A 340 -6.77 20.70 -6.73
C VAL A 340 -5.77 19.80 -6.00
N THR A 341 -5.28 18.75 -6.66
CA THR A 341 -4.28 17.86 -6.08
C THR A 341 -2.90 18.53 -6.02
N ASN A 342 -2.56 19.27 -7.07
CA ASN A 342 -1.26 19.94 -7.21
C ASN A 342 -1.31 21.11 -8.18
N GLU A 343 -0.32 21.98 -8.10
CA GLU A 343 0.03 23.02 -9.05
C GLU A 343 1.52 22.88 -9.41
N GLY A 344 1.82 22.28 -10.55
CA GLY A 344 3.20 21.89 -10.88
C GLY A 344 3.76 20.93 -9.82
N ASP A 345 4.87 21.29 -9.21
CA ASP A 345 5.56 20.52 -8.18
C ASP A 345 5.03 20.78 -6.74
N ILE A 346 3.95 21.55 -6.60
CA ILE A 346 3.37 21.87 -5.30
C ILE A 346 2.11 21.04 -5.10
N TRP A 347 2.11 20.17 -4.09
CA TRP A 347 1.01 19.28 -3.77
C TRP A 347 0.22 19.78 -2.57
N PHE A 348 -1.09 19.50 -2.52
CA PHE A 348 -1.95 20.08 -1.51
C PHE A 348 -2.68 19.04 -0.68
N THR A 349 -2.77 19.32 0.63
CA THR A 349 -3.77 18.73 1.51
C THR A 349 -4.46 19.82 2.31
N LYS A 350 -5.69 19.57 2.74
CA LYS A 350 -6.45 20.46 3.62
C LYS A 350 -6.67 19.77 4.96
N LYS A 351 -6.48 20.47 6.06
CA LYS A 351 -6.83 19.97 7.39
C LYS A 351 -8.34 19.73 7.49
N LYS A 352 -8.72 18.58 8.03
CA LYS A 352 -10.12 18.22 8.25
C LYS A 352 -10.77 19.25 9.19
N ASN A 353 -11.89 19.81 8.78
CA ASN A 353 -12.70 20.76 9.56
C ASN A 353 -12.02 22.11 9.89
N GLU A 354 -10.94 22.47 9.20
CA GLU A 354 -10.25 23.74 9.37
C GLU A 354 -10.01 24.41 8.01
N ASP A 355 -9.85 25.75 8.02
CA ASP A 355 -9.47 26.53 6.84
C ASP A 355 -7.93 26.61 6.72
N THR A 356 -7.26 25.47 6.92
CA THR A 356 -5.81 25.30 6.86
C THR A 356 -5.47 24.42 5.68
N VAL A 357 -4.60 24.92 4.79
CA VAL A 357 -4.05 24.19 3.64
C VAL A 357 -2.56 23.98 3.85
N TYR A 358 -2.07 22.80 3.48
CA TYR A 358 -0.67 22.49 3.40
C TYR A 358 -0.24 22.47 1.95
N ALA A 359 0.76 23.29 1.60
CA ALA A 359 1.40 23.29 0.28
C ALA A 359 2.77 22.60 0.41
N MET A 360 2.89 21.41 -0.15
CA MET A 360 4.09 20.58 -0.09
C MET A 360 4.90 20.79 -1.35
N VAL A 361 6.03 21.52 -1.23
CA VAL A 361 6.91 21.87 -2.34
C VAL A 361 7.84 20.70 -2.64
N ASP A 362 7.53 19.94 -3.68
CA ASP A 362 8.24 18.74 -4.12
C ASP A 362 9.06 18.99 -5.38
N SER A 363 9.78 20.09 -5.41
CA SER A 363 10.61 20.44 -6.59
C SER A 363 11.90 19.61 -6.64
N ASP A 364 12.28 19.20 -7.85
CA ASP A 364 13.61 18.59 -8.09
C ASP A 364 14.76 19.60 -7.91
N LYS A 365 14.44 20.89 -7.86
CA LYS A 365 15.39 21.92 -7.50
C LYS A 365 15.57 21.96 -5.99
N ALA A 366 16.81 21.81 -5.54
CA ALA A 366 17.11 21.92 -4.11
C ALA A 366 16.66 23.30 -3.58
N TRP A 367 16.05 23.29 -2.38
CA TRP A 367 15.80 24.50 -1.63
C TRP A 367 16.83 24.59 -0.47
N PRO A 368 18.01 25.21 -0.71
CA PRO A 368 19.08 25.23 0.29
C PRO A 368 18.70 26.04 1.53
N LEU A 369 19.29 25.67 2.66
CA LEU A 369 19.20 26.43 3.90
C LEU A 369 19.55 27.91 3.67
N GLY A 370 18.77 28.81 4.27
CA GLY A 370 18.99 30.26 4.17
C GLY A 370 18.69 30.88 2.80
N ARG A 371 18.05 30.15 1.89
CA ARG A 371 17.66 30.67 0.59
C ARG A 371 16.16 30.97 0.54
N TRP A 372 15.85 32.16 0.05
CA TRP A 372 14.49 32.58 -0.25
C TRP A 372 13.99 31.92 -1.53
N GLN A 373 12.70 31.57 -1.54
CA GLN A 373 11.98 31.15 -2.74
C GLN A 373 10.67 31.92 -2.86
N ASP A 374 10.32 32.28 -4.09
CA ASP A 374 9.03 32.83 -4.47
C ASP A 374 8.13 31.70 -4.95
N ILE A 375 6.99 31.55 -4.32
CA ILE A 375 6.00 30.50 -4.56
C ILE A 375 4.69 31.16 -4.88
N VAL A 376 4.04 30.75 -5.98
CA VAL A 376 2.73 31.25 -6.37
C VAL A 376 1.71 30.11 -6.29
N LEU A 377 0.63 30.33 -5.54
CA LEU A 377 -0.47 29.38 -5.40
C LEU A 377 -1.73 29.96 -6.03
N HIS A 378 -2.16 29.37 -7.15
CA HIS A 378 -3.30 29.88 -7.93
C HIS A 378 -4.65 29.43 -7.35
N SER A 379 -4.72 28.31 -6.65
CA SER A 379 -5.95 27.76 -6.07
C SER A 379 -6.28 28.26 -4.66
N VAL A 380 -5.36 29.03 -4.05
CA VAL A 380 -5.47 29.49 -2.66
C VAL A 380 -5.71 30.98 -2.61
N SER A 381 -6.78 31.39 -1.92
CA SER A 381 -7.11 32.80 -1.64
C SER A 381 -6.91 33.11 -0.17
N ALA A 382 -6.04 34.07 0.12
CA ALA A 382 -5.78 34.54 1.48
C ALA A 382 -6.89 35.47 1.99
N THR A 383 -6.97 35.57 3.31
CA THR A 383 -7.81 36.56 4.05
C THR A 383 -6.91 37.47 4.88
N ALA A 384 -7.46 38.52 5.47
CA ALA A 384 -6.70 39.38 6.37
C ALA A 384 -6.13 38.68 7.62
N LYS A 385 -6.61 37.44 7.91
CA LYS A 385 -6.17 36.62 9.03
C LYS A 385 -5.22 35.49 8.61
N THR A 386 -4.84 35.42 7.34
CA THR A 386 -3.96 34.36 6.83
C THR A 386 -2.58 34.48 7.46
N GLU A 387 -2.10 33.35 7.97
CA GLU A 387 -0.74 33.18 8.45
C GLU A 387 -0.05 32.06 7.68
N ILE A 388 1.22 32.26 7.32
CA ILE A 388 2.02 31.31 6.57
C ILE A 388 3.26 30.99 7.38
N THR A 389 3.52 29.70 7.55
CA THR A 389 4.74 29.20 8.22
C THR A 389 5.32 28.03 7.44
N VAL A 390 6.64 27.88 7.46
CA VAL A 390 7.31 26.63 7.07
C VAL A 390 7.19 25.67 8.25
N LEU A 391 6.68 24.46 8.02
CA LEU A 391 6.47 23.51 9.12
C LEU A 391 7.75 23.22 9.88
N GLY A 392 7.63 23.18 11.21
CA GLY A 392 8.74 22.97 12.13
C GLY A 392 9.57 24.21 12.41
N GLU A 393 9.43 25.30 11.66
CA GLU A 393 10.19 26.53 11.85
C GLU A 393 9.46 27.54 12.73
N SER A 394 10.23 28.24 13.56
CA SER A 394 9.69 29.30 14.41
C SER A 394 9.47 30.62 13.68
N GLY A 395 10.10 30.82 12.52
CA GLY A 395 10.13 32.09 11.80
C GLY A 395 10.90 33.21 12.53
N LYS A 396 11.79 32.87 13.47
CA LYS A 396 12.49 33.86 14.31
C LYS A 396 14.00 33.88 14.13
N VAL A 397 14.61 32.79 13.73
CA VAL A 397 16.06 32.67 13.70
C VAL A 397 16.49 31.90 12.46
N LEU A 398 17.45 32.46 11.73
CA LEU A 398 18.25 31.73 10.73
C LEU A 398 19.56 31.30 11.40
N GLU A 399 19.89 30.00 11.34
CA GLU A 399 21.12 29.45 11.92
C GLU A 399 22.36 30.20 11.36
N TYR A 400 23.26 30.62 12.24
CA TYR A 400 24.45 31.43 11.95
C TYR A 400 24.20 32.85 11.45
N HIS A 401 22.94 33.27 11.23
CA HIS A 401 22.59 34.61 10.78
C HIS A 401 21.43 35.20 11.63
N PRO A 402 21.61 35.40 12.94
CA PRO A 402 20.53 35.80 13.85
C PRO A 402 19.94 37.18 13.58
N GLY A 403 20.62 38.01 12.79
CA GLY A 403 20.12 39.32 12.35
C GLY A 403 19.19 39.29 11.12
N VAL A 404 18.98 38.13 10.51
CA VAL A 404 18.06 37.97 9.40
C VAL A 404 16.70 37.52 9.93
N ASP A 405 15.63 38.22 9.54
CA ASP A 405 14.26 37.81 9.80
C ASP A 405 13.80 36.77 8.75
N PRO A 406 13.66 35.47 9.12
CA PRO A 406 13.29 34.42 8.18
C PRO A 406 11.77 34.25 8.02
N LYS A 407 10.96 35.13 8.63
CA LYS A 407 9.52 35.01 8.61
C LYS A 407 8.98 35.09 7.17
N PRO A 408 8.17 34.12 6.73
CA PRO A 408 7.52 34.21 5.42
C PRO A 408 6.66 35.47 5.30
N THR A 409 6.72 36.10 4.11
CA THR A 409 5.82 37.17 3.72
C THR A 409 4.94 36.74 2.54
N TRP A 410 3.79 37.40 2.39
CA TRP A 410 2.90 37.05 1.30
C TRP A 410 2.09 38.25 0.82
N GLU A 411 1.59 38.16 -0.41
CA GLU A 411 0.74 39.14 -1.06
C GLU A 411 -0.27 38.45 -1.98
N MET A 412 -1.54 38.87 -1.96
CA MET A 412 -2.51 38.47 -2.98
C MET A 412 -2.35 39.32 -4.23
N LYS A 413 -2.16 38.67 -5.39
CA LYS A 413 -2.16 39.30 -6.71
C LYS A 413 -3.26 38.73 -7.59
N ALA A 414 -3.40 39.29 -8.79
CA ALA A 414 -4.43 38.85 -9.73
C ALA A 414 -4.30 37.38 -10.16
N ASP A 415 -3.08 36.87 -10.16
CA ASP A 415 -2.72 35.51 -10.57
C ASP A 415 -2.64 34.49 -9.41
N GLY A 416 -2.76 34.93 -8.13
CA GLY A 416 -2.77 34.05 -6.99
C GLY A 416 -2.15 34.62 -5.71
N LEU A 417 -1.91 33.74 -4.77
CA LEU A 417 -1.21 34.01 -3.52
C LEU A 417 0.31 33.87 -3.74
N HIS A 418 0.99 35.00 -3.72
CA HIS A 418 2.45 35.08 -3.80
C HIS A 418 3.04 34.98 -2.41
N ILE A 419 3.94 34.03 -2.21
CA ILE A 419 4.62 33.73 -0.93
C ILE A 419 6.12 33.84 -1.14
N HIS A 420 6.76 34.62 -0.27
CA HIS A 420 8.22 34.71 -0.18
C HIS A 420 8.63 34.03 1.12
N ALA A 421 9.24 32.84 1.02
CA ALA A 421 9.58 32.02 2.17
C ALA A 421 11.04 31.57 2.13
N MET A 422 11.63 31.37 3.29
CA MET A 422 13.00 30.89 3.47
C MET A 422 12.99 29.60 4.25
N ARG A 423 13.78 28.62 3.85
CA ARG A 423 14.11 27.46 4.70
C ARG A 423 15.20 27.88 5.68
N ALA A 424 14.80 28.12 6.93
CA ALA A 424 15.66 28.72 7.94
C ALA A 424 16.30 27.70 8.91
N GLN A 425 15.87 26.46 8.87
CA GLN A 425 16.29 25.43 9.82
C GLN A 425 16.73 24.12 9.14
N ARG A 426 17.58 23.34 9.82
CA ARG A 426 18.08 22.04 9.32
C ARG A 426 17.17 20.87 9.65
N LEU A 427 15.93 21.10 9.99
CA LEU A 427 14.99 20.07 10.45
C LEU A 427 14.73 18.94 9.45
N GLN A 428 14.96 19.20 8.16
CA GLN A 428 14.72 18.25 7.09
C GLN A 428 16.01 17.96 6.30
N ASP A 429 17.16 18.38 6.84
CA ASP A 429 18.43 18.15 6.16
C ASP A 429 18.82 16.68 6.25
N ASN A 430 18.66 16.07 5.10
CA ASN A 430 19.47 14.92 4.82
C ASN A 430 20.41 15.33 3.68
N ASN A 431 21.68 15.24 3.89
CA ASN A 431 22.70 15.78 2.98
C ASN A 431 22.70 15.12 1.59
N ARG A 432 21.94 14.07 1.38
CA ARG A 432 21.84 13.35 0.11
C ARG A 432 20.66 13.79 -0.75
N TRP A 433 19.51 14.10 -0.12
CA TRP A 433 18.25 14.22 -0.83
C TRP A 433 17.49 15.43 -0.31
N PRO A 434 17.22 16.45 -1.11
CA PRO A 434 16.33 17.52 -0.69
C PRO A 434 14.92 16.95 -0.52
N ASN A 435 14.47 16.82 0.73
CA ASN A 435 13.11 16.41 1.03
C ASN A 435 12.12 17.55 0.72
N PRO A 436 10.86 17.24 0.37
CA PRO A 436 9.82 18.23 0.19
C PRO A 436 9.65 19.13 1.43
N VAL A 437 9.52 20.42 1.20
CA VAL A 437 9.28 21.44 2.24
C VAL A 437 7.79 21.75 2.30
N VAL A 438 7.23 21.84 3.50
CA VAL A 438 5.79 22.05 3.67
C VAL A 438 5.49 23.44 4.22
N LEU A 439 4.64 24.18 3.53
CA LEU A 439 4.04 25.42 4.00
C LEU A 439 2.69 25.12 4.63
N ARG A 440 2.47 25.60 5.85
CA ARG A 440 1.16 25.64 6.50
C ARG A 440 0.56 27.01 6.28
N ILE A 441 -0.64 27.07 5.73
CA ILE A 441 -1.34 28.29 5.34
C ILE A 441 -2.71 28.25 6.00
N THR A 442 -2.93 29.11 6.97
CA THR A 442 -4.19 29.15 7.76
C THR A 442 -5.15 30.23 7.28
N ASN A 443 -6.44 30.10 7.62
CA ASN A 443 -7.49 31.06 7.31
C ASN A 443 -7.58 31.40 5.80
N VAL A 444 -7.56 30.35 4.98
CA VAL A 444 -7.65 30.48 3.52
C VAL A 444 -8.93 29.90 2.95
N LYS A 445 -9.25 30.29 1.73
CA LYS A 445 -10.38 29.80 0.93
C LYS A 445 -9.87 29.33 -0.44
N PRO A 446 -10.63 28.47 -1.14
CA PRO A 446 -10.40 28.27 -2.56
C PRO A 446 -10.43 29.59 -3.31
N ALA A 447 -9.47 29.80 -4.21
CA ALA A 447 -9.56 30.92 -5.13
C ALA A 447 -10.82 30.77 -6.01
N SER A 448 -11.50 31.86 -6.26
CA SER A 448 -12.63 31.85 -7.19
C SER A 448 -12.09 31.46 -8.56
N SER A 449 -12.61 30.36 -9.15
CA SER A 449 -12.34 30.08 -10.55
C SER A 449 -12.79 31.30 -11.37
N GLY A 450 -11.84 32.09 -11.85
CA GLY A 450 -12.16 33.12 -12.84
C GLY A 450 -12.90 32.44 -14.00
N LYS A 451 -14.14 32.86 -14.22
CA LYS A 451 -14.93 32.45 -15.39
C LYS A 451 -14.29 33.00 -16.65
#